data_032d7969749e6bf19b0714b8c21eebeb
#
_entry.id   032d7969749e6bf19b0714b8c21eebeb
#
_cell.length_a   1.000
_cell.length_b   1.000
_cell.length_c   1.000
_cell.angle_alpha   90.00
_cell.angle_beta   90.00
_cell.angle_gamma   90.00
#
_symmetry.space_group_name_H-M   'P 1'
#
loop_
_entity.id
_entity.type
_entity.pdbx_description
1 polymer ?
#
loop_
_entity_poly.entity_id
_entity_poly.type
_entity_poly.pdbx_seq_one_letter_code
_entity_poly.pdbx_strand_id
1 'polypeptide(L)'
;METKKKVVLAFSGGLDTSFCVKYLSEEKGYDVYTAIANTGGFSKPELEKIEKRAMELGATAHATLDIEQEYYEKSIRYMVFGNILRNGTYPISVSSERIFQAIAIIEYAKQIGADAVAHGSTGAGNDQVRFDLTFQILAPEIEIITPTRDMTLTREYEIDYLRKHGITADYKKMEYSINKGLWGTSIGGKETLHSEQTPPEEAYPSQITAEGEERLKLTFEQGELAAVNGTPYTDKVEAIRAVEAIGAKYGIGRDMHIGDTIIGIKGRVGFEAAAPMLIIAAHKMLEKHTLTKWQTYWKDQVATWYGMFLHEAQYLEPVMRDIEAMLLSSQRNVTGTVELILRPRNYTLVGVDSTFDLMKTDFGEYGEVNKAWTADDVKGFTKILGNQIKIFYNVQKRNKK
;
A
#
# COMPACT_ATOMS: atom_id res chain seq x y z
N MET A 1 -39.55 -5.09 -25.46
CA MET A 1 -38.09 -5.24 -25.60
C MET A 1 -37.57 -5.60 -24.21
N GLU A 2 -36.94 -6.74 -24.08
CA GLU A 2 -36.25 -7.04 -22.80
C GLU A 2 -35.19 -5.96 -22.59
N THR A 3 -35.18 -5.35 -21.43
CA THR A 3 -34.12 -4.41 -21.03
C THR A 3 -32.82 -5.21 -20.95
N LYS A 4 -31.78 -4.75 -21.67
CA LYS A 4 -30.45 -5.36 -21.57
C LYS A 4 -29.96 -5.30 -20.13
N LYS A 5 -29.32 -6.38 -19.68
CA LYS A 5 -28.67 -6.41 -18.37
C LYS A 5 -27.47 -5.43 -18.35
N LYS A 6 -27.30 -4.76 -17.21
CA LYS A 6 -26.18 -3.85 -16.97
C LYS A 6 -25.03 -4.57 -16.29
N VAL A 7 -23.80 -4.34 -16.78
CA VAL A 7 -22.58 -4.78 -16.09
C VAL A 7 -21.65 -3.60 -15.84
N VAL A 8 -21.11 -3.50 -14.62
CA VAL A 8 -20.03 -2.56 -14.31
C VAL A 8 -18.70 -3.28 -14.42
N LEU A 9 -17.83 -2.81 -15.29
CA LEU A 9 -16.48 -3.36 -15.49
C LEU A 9 -15.43 -2.46 -14.82
N ALA A 10 -14.62 -3.05 -13.92
CA ALA A 10 -13.38 -2.44 -13.44
C ALA A 10 -12.42 -2.25 -14.62
N PHE A 11 -12.20 -1.00 -15.04
CA PHE A 11 -11.55 -0.69 -16.31
C PHE A 11 -10.31 0.18 -16.14
N SER A 12 -9.16 -0.35 -16.54
CA SER A 12 -7.87 0.35 -16.50
C SER A 12 -7.39 0.86 -17.88
N GLY A 13 -8.10 0.53 -18.95
CA GLY A 13 -7.67 0.81 -20.33
C GLY A 13 -6.60 -0.15 -20.87
N GLY A 14 -6.20 -1.15 -20.09
CA GLY A 14 -5.26 -2.20 -20.50
C GLY A 14 -5.87 -3.22 -21.47
N LEU A 15 -5.06 -4.20 -21.89
CA LEU A 15 -5.46 -5.23 -22.85
C LEU A 15 -6.68 -6.04 -22.34
N ASP A 16 -6.54 -6.67 -21.16
CA ASP A 16 -7.53 -7.57 -20.60
C ASP A 16 -8.89 -6.87 -20.40
N THR A 17 -8.86 -5.64 -19.86
CA THR A 17 -10.10 -4.87 -19.66
C THR A 17 -10.69 -4.35 -20.97
N SER A 18 -9.86 -4.05 -22.00
CA SER A 18 -10.33 -3.70 -23.33
C SER A 18 -11.02 -4.87 -24.01
N PHE A 19 -10.47 -6.07 -23.87
CA PHE A 19 -11.11 -7.31 -24.31
C PHE A 19 -12.48 -7.49 -23.62
N CYS A 20 -12.52 -7.34 -22.29
CA CYS A 20 -13.75 -7.49 -21.52
C CYS A 20 -14.87 -6.56 -22.00
N VAL A 21 -14.59 -5.28 -22.32
CA VAL A 21 -15.62 -4.36 -22.84
C VAL A 21 -16.25 -4.94 -24.12
N LYS A 22 -15.43 -5.34 -25.09
CA LYS A 22 -15.91 -5.87 -26.38
C LYS A 22 -16.68 -7.18 -26.20
N TYR A 23 -16.14 -8.12 -25.45
CA TYR A 23 -16.75 -9.41 -25.21
C TYR A 23 -18.12 -9.29 -24.51
N LEU A 24 -18.19 -8.48 -23.46
CA LEU A 24 -19.43 -8.30 -22.70
C LEU A 24 -20.51 -7.58 -23.50
N SER A 25 -20.15 -6.58 -24.32
CA SER A 25 -21.11 -5.81 -25.12
C SER A 25 -21.58 -6.59 -26.35
N GLU A 26 -20.69 -7.21 -27.10
CA GLU A 26 -21.02 -7.78 -28.41
C GLU A 26 -21.43 -9.27 -28.34
N GLU A 27 -20.81 -10.08 -27.49
CA GLU A 27 -21.13 -11.51 -27.39
C GLU A 27 -22.10 -11.82 -26.26
N LYS A 28 -22.03 -11.10 -25.14
CA LYS A 28 -22.93 -11.33 -24.00
C LYS A 28 -24.14 -10.41 -24.01
N GLY A 29 -24.11 -9.35 -24.83
CA GLY A 29 -25.25 -8.43 -25.00
C GLY A 29 -25.56 -7.54 -23.82
N TYR A 30 -24.58 -7.32 -22.91
CA TYR A 30 -24.72 -6.38 -21.79
C TYR A 30 -24.63 -4.92 -22.23
N ASP A 31 -25.33 -4.06 -21.50
CA ASP A 31 -24.98 -2.63 -21.46
C ASP A 31 -23.77 -2.47 -20.51
N VAL A 32 -22.59 -2.20 -21.07
CA VAL A 32 -21.32 -2.17 -20.32
C VAL A 32 -21.05 -0.77 -19.81
N TYR A 33 -21.05 -0.61 -18.50
CA TYR A 33 -20.61 0.58 -17.77
C TYR A 33 -19.19 0.33 -17.28
N THR A 34 -18.24 1.13 -17.74
CA THR A 34 -16.86 1.03 -17.27
C THR A 34 -16.62 1.97 -16.10
N ALA A 35 -15.83 1.56 -15.13
CA ALA A 35 -15.44 2.41 -14.00
C ALA A 35 -13.96 2.26 -13.68
N ILE A 36 -13.27 3.40 -13.48
CA ILE A 36 -11.94 3.45 -12.91
C ILE A 36 -11.98 4.12 -11.55
N ALA A 37 -11.46 3.46 -10.51
CA ALA A 37 -11.30 4.07 -9.21
C ALA A 37 -9.88 4.64 -9.09
N ASN A 38 -9.77 5.97 -9.07
CA ASN A 38 -8.50 6.68 -8.99
C ASN A 38 -8.03 6.75 -7.53
N THR A 39 -6.92 6.08 -7.23
CA THR A 39 -6.21 6.08 -5.96
C THR A 39 -4.98 7.00 -5.96
N GLY A 40 -4.90 7.93 -6.93
CA GLY A 40 -3.79 8.89 -7.05
C GLY A 40 -2.67 8.45 -7.99
N GLY A 41 -2.85 7.36 -8.75
CA GLY A 41 -1.88 6.86 -9.72
C GLY A 41 -2.01 7.46 -11.12
N PHE A 42 -3.10 8.16 -11.41
CA PHE A 42 -3.38 8.70 -12.73
C PHE A 42 -3.49 10.22 -12.72
N SER A 43 -2.88 10.86 -13.69
CA SER A 43 -3.09 12.28 -13.99
C SER A 43 -4.43 12.48 -14.71
N LYS A 44 -4.97 13.69 -14.63
CA LYS A 44 -6.20 14.05 -15.35
C LYS A 44 -6.17 13.74 -16.85
N PRO A 45 -5.09 14.04 -17.61
CA PRO A 45 -5.00 13.65 -19.02
C PRO A 45 -4.99 12.13 -19.26
N GLU A 46 -4.46 11.34 -18.32
CA GLU A 46 -4.50 9.88 -18.40
C GLU A 46 -5.92 9.36 -18.19
N LEU A 47 -6.65 9.89 -17.21
CA LEU A 47 -8.06 9.54 -16.97
C LEU A 47 -8.95 9.87 -18.17
N GLU A 48 -8.77 11.05 -18.80
CA GLU A 48 -9.48 11.45 -20.02
C GLU A 48 -9.20 10.48 -21.19
N LYS A 49 -7.97 10.00 -21.33
CA LYS A 49 -7.62 8.97 -22.33
C LYS A 49 -8.28 7.62 -22.05
N ILE A 50 -8.37 7.24 -20.77
CA ILE A 50 -9.02 5.99 -20.36
C ILE A 50 -10.52 6.05 -20.65
N GLU A 51 -11.19 7.17 -20.33
CA GLU A 51 -12.59 7.40 -20.67
C GLU A 51 -12.83 7.31 -22.18
N LYS A 52 -12.05 8.07 -22.97
CA LYS A 52 -12.12 8.02 -24.43
C LYS A 52 -11.96 6.60 -24.95
N ARG A 53 -10.99 5.86 -24.42
CA ARG A 53 -10.75 4.46 -24.79
C ARG A 53 -11.94 3.56 -24.45
N ALA A 54 -12.57 3.73 -23.31
CA ALA A 54 -13.77 2.98 -22.91
C ALA A 54 -14.91 3.19 -23.93
N MET A 55 -15.15 4.44 -24.31
CA MET A 55 -16.20 4.79 -25.28
C MET A 55 -15.90 4.27 -26.70
N GLU A 56 -14.65 4.33 -27.14
CA GLU A 56 -14.22 3.74 -28.43
C GLU A 56 -14.40 2.22 -28.46
N LEU A 57 -14.28 1.55 -27.33
CA LEU A 57 -14.51 0.12 -27.20
C LEU A 57 -15.99 -0.27 -27.19
N GLY A 58 -16.89 0.69 -27.07
CA GLY A 58 -18.34 0.47 -27.06
C GLY A 58 -18.95 0.38 -25.68
N ALA A 59 -18.32 0.96 -24.65
CA ALA A 59 -18.97 1.12 -23.37
C ALA A 59 -20.20 2.05 -23.47
N THR A 60 -21.25 1.73 -22.72
CA THR A 60 -22.45 2.57 -22.61
C THR A 60 -22.17 3.87 -21.92
N ALA A 61 -21.34 3.83 -20.88
CA ALA A 61 -20.85 4.98 -20.14
C ALA A 61 -19.53 4.64 -19.42
N HIS A 62 -18.80 5.68 -19.02
CA HIS A 62 -17.60 5.56 -18.19
C HIS A 62 -17.73 6.43 -16.94
N ALA A 63 -17.23 5.95 -15.82
CA ALA A 63 -17.15 6.69 -14.57
C ALA A 63 -15.70 6.71 -14.04
N THR A 64 -15.19 7.90 -13.76
CA THR A 64 -13.96 8.08 -12.97
C THR A 64 -14.37 8.33 -11.52
N LEU A 65 -14.06 7.40 -10.64
CA LEU A 65 -14.35 7.45 -9.21
C LEU A 65 -13.09 7.95 -8.48
N ASP A 66 -13.11 9.19 -8.03
CA ASP A 66 -12.00 9.76 -7.27
C ASP A 66 -12.12 9.32 -5.81
N ILE A 67 -11.18 8.49 -5.36
CA ILE A 67 -11.15 7.95 -4.01
C ILE A 67 -9.82 8.22 -3.29
N GLU A 68 -9.04 9.19 -3.74
CA GLU A 68 -7.72 9.48 -3.19
C GLU A 68 -7.77 9.81 -1.70
N GLN A 69 -8.68 10.70 -1.29
CA GLN A 69 -8.86 11.07 0.12
C GLN A 69 -9.40 9.91 0.95
N GLU A 70 -10.37 9.17 0.43
CA GLU A 70 -10.92 8.00 1.11
C GLU A 70 -9.85 6.92 1.33
N TYR A 71 -9.00 6.68 0.33
CA TYR A 71 -7.89 5.74 0.43
C TYR A 71 -6.85 6.20 1.46
N TYR A 72 -6.55 7.50 1.52
CA TYR A 72 -5.70 8.04 2.58
C TYR A 72 -6.32 7.80 3.96
N GLU A 73 -7.54 8.25 4.18
CA GLU A 73 -8.21 8.21 5.49
C GLU A 73 -8.44 6.79 6.02
N LYS A 74 -8.79 5.87 5.13
CA LYS A 74 -9.16 4.50 5.51
C LYS A 74 -8.01 3.50 5.46
N SER A 75 -6.88 3.84 4.83
CA SER A 75 -5.77 2.90 4.66
C SER A 75 -4.40 3.53 4.91
N ILE A 76 -3.95 4.49 4.09
CA ILE A 76 -2.58 5.00 4.15
C ILE A 76 -2.25 5.56 5.54
N ARG A 77 -3.15 6.30 6.14
CA ARG A 77 -3.06 6.82 7.49
C ARG A 77 -2.66 5.74 8.49
N TYR A 78 -3.34 4.60 8.47
CA TYR A 78 -3.06 3.49 9.38
C TYR A 78 -1.79 2.71 8.99
N MET A 79 -1.44 2.69 7.71
CA MET A 79 -0.15 2.16 7.27
C MET A 79 1.01 3.02 7.82
N VAL A 80 0.86 4.33 7.88
CA VAL A 80 1.83 5.23 8.53
C VAL A 80 1.86 4.99 10.03
N PHE A 81 0.71 5.02 10.73
CA PHE A 81 0.62 4.79 12.18
C PHE A 81 1.22 3.43 12.59
N GLY A 82 1.03 2.41 11.77
CA GLY A 82 1.61 1.09 11.97
C GLY A 82 3.06 0.94 11.53
N ASN A 83 3.65 1.91 10.83
CA ASN A 83 4.95 1.77 10.17
C ASN A 83 5.02 0.52 9.29
N ILE A 84 3.99 0.28 8.47
CA ILE A 84 3.77 -1.02 7.83
C ILE A 84 4.68 -1.21 6.63
N LEU A 85 5.57 -2.19 6.77
CA LEU A 85 6.40 -2.73 5.70
C LEU A 85 6.26 -4.25 5.70
N ARG A 86 5.62 -4.82 4.69
CA ARG A 86 5.52 -6.28 4.56
C ARG A 86 6.91 -6.89 4.42
N ASN A 87 7.19 -7.89 5.25
CA ASN A 87 8.50 -8.53 5.37
C ASN A 87 9.66 -7.54 5.58
N GLY A 88 9.37 -6.38 6.19
CA GLY A 88 10.36 -5.34 6.47
C GLY A 88 10.80 -4.50 5.28
N THR A 89 10.22 -4.68 4.09
CA THR A 89 10.66 -4.00 2.85
C THR A 89 9.52 -3.33 2.09
N TYR A 90 8.41 -4.01 1.85
CA TYR A 90 7.38 -3.57 0.90
C TYR A 90 6.26 -2.78 1.58
N PRO A 91 6.00 -1.52 1.18
CA PRO A 91 4.99 -0.65 1.81
C PRO A 91 3.55 -0.98 1.41
N ILE A 92 3.28 -2.13 0.81
CA ILE A 92 1.97 -2.66 0.39
C ILE A 92 1.24 -1.70 -0.58
N SER A 93 1.96 -1.01 -1.44
CA SER A 93 1.42 0.06 -2.30
C SER A 93 0.20 -0.40 -3.10
N VAL A 94 0.42 -1.23 -4.12
CA VAL A 94 -0.66 -1.67 -5.03
C VAL A 94 -1.66 -2.60 -4.35
N SER A 95 -1.19 -3.47 -3.45
CA SER A 95 -2.10 -4.44 -2.81
C SER A 95 -3.12 -3.79 -1.88
N SER A 96 -2.79 -2.68 -1.23
CA SER A 96 -3.74 -1.95 -0.38
C SER A 96 -4.80 -1.21 -1.19
N GLU A 97 -4.44 -0.57 -2.29
CA GLU A 97 -5.38 0.23 -3.10
C GLU A 97 -6.44 -0.61 -3.81
N ARG A 98 -6.12 -1.87 -4.20
CA ARG A 98 -7.07 -2.75 -4.93
C ARG A 98 -8.36 -2.99 -4.18
N ILE A 99 -8.31 -3.06 -2.85
CA ILE A 99 -9.49 -3.25 -2.01
C ILE A 99 -10.40 -2.02 -2.08
N PHE A 100 -9.83 -0.82 -1.99
CA PHE A 100 -10.59 0.43 -2.07
C PHE A 100 -11.13 0.67 -3.48
N GLN A 101 -10.38 0.28 -4.51
CA GLN A 101 -10.88 0.27 -5.88
C GLN A 101 -12.08 -0.68 -6.03
N ALA A 102 -12.01 -1.88 -5.47
CA ALA A 102 -13.12 -2.83 -5.50
C ALA A 102 -14.36 -2.29 -4.75
N ILE A 103 -14.17 -1.69 -3.56
CA ILE A 103 -15.25 -1.07 -2.80
C ILE A 103 -15.95 0.02 -3.64
N ALA A 104 -15.19 0.94 -4.22
CA ALA A 104 -15.76 2.03 -5.02
C ALA A 104 -16.53 1.52 -6.25
N ILE A 105 -16.00 0.49 -6.92
CA ILE A 105 -16.63 -0.11 -8.11
C ILE A 105 -17.94 -0.82 -7.75
N ILE A 106 -17.97 -1.58 -6.66
CA ILE A 106 -19.19 -2.28 -6.26
C ILE A 106 -20.27 -1.30 -5.76
N GLU A 107 -19.89 -0.22 -5.07
CA GLU A 107 -20.83 0.81 -4.67
C GLU A 107 -21.41 1.57 -5.90
N TYR A 108 -20.59 1.84 -6.90
CA TYR A 108 -21.07 2.39 -8.15
C TYR A 108 -22.03 1.43 -8.87
N ALA A 109 -21.73 0.12 -8.89
CA ALA A 109 -22.60 -0.89 -9.47
C ALA A 109 -23.98 -0.91 -8.79
N LYS A 110 -24.03 -0.85 -7.46
CA LYS A 110 -25.29 -0.71 -6.70
C LYS A 110 -26.03 0.57 -7.06
N GLN A 111 -25.32 1.69 -7.13
CA GLN A 111 -25.92 3.00 -7.41
C GLN A 111 -26.65 3.03 -8.76
N ILE A 112 -26.11 2.39 -9.79
CA ILE A 112 -26.74 2.36 -11.12
C ILE A 112 -27.70 1.18 -11.31
N GLY A 113 -27.85 0.32 -10.29
CA GLY A 113 -28.67 -0.89 -10.36
C GLY A 113 -28.13 -1.87 -11.41
N ALA A 114 -26.84 -2.20 -11.34
CA ALA A 114 -26.22 -3.17 -12.22
C ALA A 114 -26.59 -4.59 -11.83
N ASP A 115 -26.81 -5.46 -12.85
CA ASP A 115 -27.09 -6.88 -12.68
C ASP A 115 -25.80 -7.69 -12.40
N ALA A 116 -24.66 -7.17 -12.89
CA ALA A 116 -23.37 -7.83 -12.75
C ALA A 116 -22.24 -6.81 -12.55
N VAL A 117 -21.13 -7.30 -11.99
CA VAL A 117 -19.84 -6.61 -11.92
C VAL A 117 -18.77 -7.48 -12.56
N ALA A 118 -17.81 -6.86 -13.24
CA ALA A 118 -16.77 -7.59 -13.96
C ALA A 118 -15.38 -7.02 -13.72
N HIS A 119 -14.36 -7.86 -13.85
CA HIS A 119 -12.95 -7.44 -13.90
C HIS A 119 -12.13 -8.32 -14.84
N GLY A 120 -11.01 -7.80 -15.35
CA GLY A 120 -10.10 -8.46 -16.26
C GLY A 120 -8.91 -9.16 -15.59
N SER A 121 -8.96 -9.44 -14.29
CA SER A 121 -7.84 -10.09 -13.61
C SER A 121 -7.69 -11.54 -14.05
N THR A 122 -6.44 -11.96 -14.29
CA THR A 122 -6.09 -13.34 -14.61
C THR A 122 -6.08 -14.24 -13.38
N GLY A 123 -6.12 -15.57 -13.57
CA GLY A 123 -6.01 -16.55 -12.50
C GLY A 123 -4.63 -16.62 -11.81
N ALA A 124 -3.63 -15.93 -12.34
CA ALA A 124 -2.25 -16.02 -11.87
C ALA A 124 -1.90 -15.04 -10.72
N GLY A 125 -2.69 -13.96 -10.55
CA GLY A 125 -2.38 -12.88 -9.60
C GLY A 125 -3.28 -12.85 -8.38
N ASN A 126 -2.96 -11.97 -7.44
CA ASN A 126 -3.75 -11.74 -6.21
C ASN A 126 -5.00 -10.89 -6.46
N ASP A 127 -5.00 -10.05 -7.50
CA ASP A 127 -6.04 -9.04 -7.70
C ASP A 127 -7.42 -9.65 -7.91
N GLN A 128 -7.50 -10.82 -8.57
CA GLN A 128 -8.74 -11.56 -8.69
C GLN A 128 -9.37 -11.85 -7.31
N VAL A 129 -8.57 -12.26 -6.33
CA VAL A 129 -9.06 -12.54 -4.97
C VAL A 129 -9.52 -11.26 -4.29
N ARG A 130 -8.81 -10.15 -4.47
CA ARG A 130 -9.15 -8.86 -3.88
C ARG A 130 -10.47 -8.32 -4.39
N PHE A 131 -10.70 -8.39 -5.70
CA PHE A 131 -11.96 -7.96 -6.29
C PHE A 131 -13.11 -8.91 -5.92
N ASP A 132 -12.95 -10.21 -6.14
CA ASP A 132 -14.00 -11.20 -5.88
C ASP A 132 -14.46 -11.18 -4.42
N LEU A 133 -13.52 -11.23 -3.47
CA LEU A 133 -13.84 -11.25 -2.06
C LEU A 133 -14.60 -9.99 -1.62
N THR A 134 -14.13 -8.82 -2.07
CA THR A 134 -14.79 -7.54 -1.77
C THR A 134 -16.21 -7.49 -2.34
N PHE A 135 -16.38 -7.92 -3.60
CA PHE A 135 -17.70 -7.94 -4.25
C PHE A 135 -18.66 -8.93 -3.59
N GLN A 136 -18.21 -10.13 -3.27
CA GLN A 136 -19.02 -11.15 -2.59
C GLN A 136 -19.49 -10.72 -1.22
N ILE A 137 -18.67 -9.97 -0.47
CA ILE A 137 -19.02 -9.50 0.87
C ILE A 137 -20.02 -8.34 0.79
N LEU A 138 -19.80 -7.38 -0.10
CA LEU A 138 -20.56 -6.13 -0.14
C LEU A 138 -21.82 -6.20 -0.99
N ALA A 139 -21.89 -7.12 -1.95
CA ALA A 139 -23.04 -7.30 -2.84
C ALA A 139 -23.18 -8.77 -3.29
N PRO A 140 -23.52 -9.68 -2.38
CA PRO A 140 -23.64 -11.11 -2.68
C PRO A 140 -24.71 -11.43 -3.73
N GLU A 141 -25.62 -10.50 -3.98
CA GLU A 141 -26.71 -10.60 -4.97
C GLU A 141 -26.28 -10.23 -6.40
N ILE A 142 -25.13 -9.55 -6.58
CA ILE A 142 -24.64 -9.12 -7.89
C ILE A 142 -23.72 -10.20 -8.47
N GLU A 143 -23.99 -10.61 -9.72
CA GLU A 143 -23.18 -11.61 -10.43
C GLU A 143 -21.76 -11.08 -10.70
N ILE A 144 -20.72 -11.89 -10.43
CA ILE A 144 -19.33 -11.57 -10.75
C ILE A 144 -18.94 -12.25 -12.05
N ILE A 145 -18.45 -11.49 -13.04
CA ILE A 145 -18.07 -11.99 -14.36
C ILE A 145 -16.58 -11.71 -14.60
N THR A 146 -15.83 -12.75 -14.92
CA THR A 146 -14.36 -12.68 -15.07
C THR A 146 -13.88 -13.33 -16.36
N PRO A 147 -14.16 -12.77 -17.55
CA PRO A 147 -13.97 -13.44 -18.83
C PRO A 147 -12.54 -13.94 -19.05
N THR A 148 -11.53 -13.11 -18.75
CA THR A 148 -10.11 -13.45 -18.94
C THR A 148 -9.71 -14.67 -18.11
N ARG A 149 -10.15 -14.76 -16.87
CA ARG A 149 -9.87 -15.88 -15.97
C ARG A 149 -10.68 -17.13 -16.34
N ASP A 150 -11.98 -16.98 -16.51
CA ASP A 150 -12.91 -18.10 -16.67
C ASP A 150 -12.69 -18.84 -17.98
N MET A 151 -12.28 -18.12 -19.04
CA MET A 151 -11.93 -18.68 -20.34
C MET A 151 -10.43 -19.05 -20.44
N THR A 152 -9.62 -18.79 -19.41
CA THR A 152 -8.17 -19.05 -19.39
C THR A 152 -7.48 -18.46 -20.62
N LEU A 153 -7.75 -17.17 -20.91
CA LEU A 153 -7.30 -16.53 -22.13
C LEU A 153 -5.80 -16.24 -22.12
N THR A 154 -5.21 -16.32 -23.30
CA THR A 154 -3.83 -15.87 -23.53
C THR A 154 -3.84 -14.42 -24.05
N ARG A 155 -2.76 -13.72 -23.81
CA ARG A 155 -2.57 -12.35 -24.32
C ARG A 155 -2.68 -12.25 -25.85
N GLU A 156 -2.19 -13.26 -26.56
CA GLU A 156 -2.29 -13.36 -28.01
C GLU A 156 -3.75 -13.45 -28.47
N TYR A 157 -4.55 -14.27 -27.79
CA TYR A 157 -5.97 -14.41 -28.09
C TYR A 157 -6.71 -13.08 -27.94
N GLU A 158 -6.48 -12.34 -26.85
CA GLU A 158 -7.12 -11.06 -26.59
C GLU A 158 -6.72 -10.00 -27.64
N ILE A 159 -5.44 -9.97 -28.04
CA ILE A 159 -4.96 -9.08 -29.11
C ILE A 159 -5.63 -9.40 -30.44
N ASP A 160 -5.70 -10.68 -30.82
CA ASP A 160 -6.31 -11.11 -32.09
C ASP A 160 -7.81 -10.88 -32.09
N TYR A 161 -8.49 -11.09 -30.96
CA TYR A 161 -9.90 -10.78 -30.80
C TYR A 161 -10.18 -9.28 -31.02
N LEU A 162 -9.42 -8.41 -30.34
CA LEU A 162 -9.58 -6.97 -30.50
C LEU A 162 -9.31 -6.49 -31.94
N ARG A 163 -8.31 -7.06 -32.60
CA ARG A 163 -8.03 -6.78 -34.03
C ARG A 163 -9.19 -7.15 -34.95
N LYS A 164 -9.81 -8.30 -34.75
CA LYS A 164 -11.00 -8.72 -35.51
C LYS A 164 -12.16 -7.74 -35.36
N HIS A 165 -12.24 -7.03 -34.22
CA HIS A 165 -13.24 -6.01 -33.96
C HIS A 165 -12.77 -4.58 -34.32
N GLY A 166 -11.72 -4.46 -35.14
CA GLY A 166 -11.23 -3.17 -35.65
C GLY A 166 -10.43 -2.34 -34.65
N ILE A 167 -10.05 -2.93 -33.49
CA ILE A 167 -9.28 -2.26 -32.47
C ILE A 167 -7.80 -2.54 -32.68
N THR A 168 -7.08 -1.53 -33.14
CA THR A 168 -5.62 -1.58 -33.31
C THR A 168 -4.95 -0.74 -32.21
N ALA A 169 -4.35 -1.40 -31.24
CA ALA A 169 -3.48 -0.75 -30.25
C ALA A 169 -2.17 -1.53 -30.14
N ASP A 170 -1.08 -0.84 -29.91
CA ASP A 170 0.24 -1.46 -29.78
C ASP A 170 0.44 -2.01 -28.37
N TYR A 171 -0.17 -3.15 -28.11
CA TYR A 171 -0.03 -3.87 -26.83
C TYR A 171 1.31 -4.62 -26.70
N LYS A 172 2.13 -4.66 -27.77
CA LYS A 172 3.40 -5.40 -27.75
C LYS A 172 4.54 -4.70 -27.01
N LYS A 173 4.43 -3.39 -26.78
CA LYS A 173 5.51 -2.57 -26.19
C LYS A 173 5.63 -2.59 -24.67
N MET A 174 4.73 -3.25 -23.94
CA MET A 174 4.80 -3.28 -22.49
C MET A 174 5.63 -4.48 -22.01
N GLU A 175 6.95 -4.31 -21.94
CA GLU A 175 7.84 -5.31 -21.31
C GLU A 175 7.59 -5.40 -19.80
N TYR A 176 7.12 -4.32 -19.18
CA TYR A 176 6.83 -4.22 -17.76
C TYR A 176 5.36 -3.87 -17.49
N SER A 177 4.79 -4.53 -16.50
CA SER A 177 3.51 -4.15 -15.90
C SER A 177 3.79 -3.15 -14.78
N ILE A 178 3.51 -1.89 -15.04
CA ILE A 178 3.73 -0.79 -14.09
C ILE A 178 2.37 -0.37 -13.54
N ASN A 179 2.18 -0.52 -12.23
CA ASN A 179 0.98 -0.08 -11.53
C ASN A 179 1.35 1.08 -10.60
N LYS A 180 0.93 2.28 -10.96
CA LYS A 180 1.15 3.49 -10.18
C LYS A 180 0.02 3.72 -9.20
N GLY A 181 0.33 4.17 -8.00
CA GLY A 181 -0.62 4.60 -6.98
C GLY A 181 -0.02 5.72 -6.12
N LEU A 182 -0.85 6.33 -5.28
CA LEU A 182 -0.41 7.37 -4.35
C LEU A 182 0.67 6.86 -3.37
N TRP A 183 0.56 5.60 -2.96
CA TRP A 183 1.45 4.98 -1.96
C TRP A 183 2.57 4.15 -2.58
N GLY A 184 2.96 4.48 -3.81
CA GLY A 184 4.07 3.86 -4.55
C GLY A 184 3.63 3.10 -5.78
N THR A 185 4.61 2.64 -6.53
CA THR A 185 4.47 1.98 -7.83
C THR A 185 5.03 0.57 -7.76
N SER A 186 4.33 -0.41 -8.29
CA SER A 186 4.87 -1.76 -8.48
C SER A 186 5.32 -1.97 -9.92
N ILE A 187 6.38 -2.76 -10.10
CA ILE A 187 7.01 -3.07 -11.38
C ILE A 187 7.11 -4.59 -11.49
N GLY A 188 6.32 -5.17 -12.40
CA GLY A 188 6.39 -6.57 -12.79
C GLY A 188 6.93 -6.70 -14.20
N GLY A 189 7.75 -7.70 -14.47
CA GLY A 189 8.30 -7.93 -15.79
C GLY A 189 9.19 -9.17 -15.81
N LYS A 190 9.88 -9.43 -16.93
CA LYS A 190 10.64 -10.66 -17.12
C LYS A 190 11.68 -10.91 -16.02
N GLU A 191 12.38 -9.86 -15.56
CA GLU A 191 13.39 -9.97 -14.51
C GLU A 191 12.79 -10.35 -13.16
N THR A 192 11.54 -9.94 -12.89
CA THR A 192 10.88 -10.28 -11.61
C THR A 192 10.48 -11.76 -11.52
N LEU A 193 10.46 -12.48 -12.65
CA LEU A 193 10.21 -13.91 -12.68
C LEU A 193 11.42 -14.76 -12.32
N HIS A 194 12.62 -14.14 -12.22
CA HIS A 194 13.89 -14.80 -11.95
C HIS A 194 14.47 -14.30 -10.63
N SER A 195 14.86 -15.22 -9.74
CA SER A 195 15.34 -14.87 -8.40
C SER A 195 16.62 -14.06 -8.39
N GLU A 196 17.49 -14.26 -9.39
CA GLU A 196 18.82 -13.66 -9.52
C GLU A 196 18.83 -12.34 -10.33
N GLN A 197 17.70 -11.92 -10.89
CA GLN A 197 17.64 -10.74 -11.75
C GLN A 197 16.93 -9.57 -11.05
N THR A 198 17.23 -8.36 -11.45
CA THR A 198 16.57 -7.13 -11.01
C THR A 198 16.19 -6.31 -12.23
N PRO A 199 15.06 -5.55 -12.18
CA PRO A 199 14.70 -4.63 -13.25
C PRO A 199 15.82 -3.64 -13.52
N PRO A 200 16.08 -3.31 -14.79
CA PRO A 200 17.07 -2.30 -15.15
C PRO A 200 16.58 -0.90 -14.74
N GLU A 201 17.49 0.08 -14.73
CA GLU A 201 17.18 1.45 -14.28
C GLU A 201 15.99 2.07 -15.05
N GLU A 202 15.90 1.77 -16.34
CA GLU A 202 14.88 2.30 -17.25
C GLU A 202 13.48 1.75 -16.99
N ALA A 203 13.35 0.65 -16.23
CA ALA A 203 12.06 0.09 -15.84
C ALA A 203 11.38 0.89 -14.72
N TYR A 204 12.14 1.71 -13.99
CA TYR A 204 11.60 2.55 -12.93
C TYR A 204 10.95 3.82 -13.52
N PRO A 205 9.74 4.21 -13.05
CA PRO A 205 9.03 5.39 -13.55
C PRO A 205 9.78 6.70 -13.38
N SER A 206 10.48 6.86 -12.26
CA SER A 206 11.31 8.05 -12.01
C SER A 206 12.74 7.77 -12.44
N GLN A 207 13.44 8.82 -12.91
CA GLN A 207 14.89 8.74 -13.16
C GLN A 207 15.64 9.52 -12.09
N ILE A 208 16.82 9.02 -11.70
CA ILE A 208 17.67 9.69 -10.72
C ILE A 208 18.24 10.95 -11.37
N THR A 209 17.88 12.11 -10.85
CA THR A 209 18.31 13.42 -11.38
C THR A 209 19.07 14.25 -10.35
N ALA A 210 19.01 13.87 -9.07
CA ALA A 210 19.69 14.59 -8.02
C ALA A 210 21.10 14.05 -7.78
N GLU A 211 22.05 14.98 -7.54
CA GLU A 211 23.42 14.73 -7.12
C GLU A 211 23.65 15.31 -5.74
N GLY A 212 24.63 14.74 -5.00
CA GLY A 212 24.97 15.23 -3.66
C GLY A 212 23.96 14.87 -2.60
N GLU A 213 23.75 15.79 -1.63
CA GLU A 213 22.82 15.59 -0.52
C GLU A 213 21.86 16.75 -0.33
N GLU A 214 20.65 16.45 0.15
CA GLU A 214 19.60 17.40 0.50
C GLU A 214 19.04 17.08 1.87
N ARG A 215 18.71 18.12 2.66
CA ARG A 215 18.01 17.96 3.94
C ARG A 215 16.52 17.99 3.72
N LEU A 216 15.83 17.01 4.30
CA LEU A 216 14.37 16.89 4.29
C LEU A 216 13.88 16.93 5.74
N LYS A 217 12.91 17.80 6.01
CA LYS A 217 12.23 17.88 7.31
C LYS A 217 10.77 17.47 7.14
N LEU A 218 10.36 16.45 7.90
CA LEU A 218 8.99 15.96 7.94
C LEU A 218 8.42 16.25 9.33
N THR A 219 7.35 17.05 9.38
CA THR A 219 6.66 17.38 10.63
C THR A 219 5.38 16.57 10.73
N PHE A 220 5.18 15.95 11.88
CA PHE A 220 4.00 15.15 12.18
C PHE A 220 3.20 15.79 13.31
N GLU A 221 1.89 15.71 13.23
CA GLU A 221 0.92 16.06 14.27
C GLU A 221 0.03 14.84 14.53
N GLN A 222 0.10 14.32 15.75
CA GLN A 222 -0.62 13.10 16.14
C GLN A 222 -0.46 11.96 15.12
N GLY A 223 0.76 11.76 14.64
CA GLY A 223 1.13 10.72 13.68
C GLY A 223 0.87 11.05 12.22
N GLU A 224 0.11 12.08 11.90
CA GLU A 224 -0.16 12.48 10.52
C GLU A 224 0.89 13.46 10.00
N LEU A 225 1.31 13.31 8.75
CA LEU A 225 2.24 14.24 8.09
C LEU A 225 1.57 15.61 7.95
N ALA A 226 2.09 16.61 8.67
CA ALA A 226 1.53 17.96 8.74
C ALA A 226 2.30 18.99 7.90
N ALA A 227 3.63 18.83 7.78
CA ALA A 227 4.43 19.73 6.96
C ALA A 227 5.64 19.04 6.33
N VAL A 228 6.08 19.55 5.18
CA VAL A 228 7.29 19.13 4.45
C VAL A 228 8.18 20.35 4.28
N ASN A 229 9.42 20.30 4.78
CA ASN A 229 10.38 21.43 4.77
C ASN A 229 9.80 22.75 5.30
N GLY A 230 8.94 22.67 6.33
CA GLY A 230 8.27 23.82 6.93
C GLY A 230 7.03 24.32 6.19
N THR A 231 6.73 23.81 5.01
CA THR A 231 5.47 24.10 4.30
C THR A 231 4.35 23.23 4.86
N PRO A 232 3.29 23.83 5.46
CA PRO A 232 2.17 23.07 6.01
C PRO A 232 1.25 22.53 4.91
N TYR A 233 0.67 21.35 5.16
CA TYR A 233 -0.29 20.70 4.30
C TYR A 233 -1.54 20.32 5.10
N THR A 234 -2.69 20.88 4.72
CA THR A 234 -4.00 20.45 5.22
C THR A 234 -4.40 19.16 4.51
N ASP A 235 -4.18 19.12 3.20
CA ASP A 235 -4.39 17.94 2.37
C ASP A 235 -3.20 16.99 2.51
N LYS A 236 -3.45 15.81 3.06
CA LYS A 236 -2.43 14.79 3.33
C LYS A 236 -1.99 14.05 2.06
N VAL A 237 -2.85 13.99 1.06
CA VAL A 237 -2.51 13.44 -0.26
C VAL A 237 -1.46 14.32 -0.93
N GLU A 238 -1.64 15.65 -0.89
CA GLU A 238 -0.65 16.59 -1.41
C GLU A 238 0.67 16.57 -0.61
N ALA A 239 0.61 16.36 0.70
CA ALA A 239 1.83 16.18 1.50
C ALA A 239 2.64 14.95 1.05
N ILE A 240 1.96 13.82 0.80
CA ILE A 240 2.58 12.59 0.29
C ILE A 240 3.21 12.84 -1.08
N ARG A 241 2.49 13.51 -1.99
CA ARG A 241 3.01 13.88 -3.33
C ARG A 241 4.25 14.77 -3.25
N ALA A 242 4.27 15.70 -2.31
CA ALA A 242 5.44 16.56 -2.10
C ALA A 242 6.67 15.74 -1.65
N VAL A 243 6.50 14.79 -0.74
CA VAL A 243 7.60 13.90 -0.32
C VAL A 243 8.04 12.99 -1.46
N GLU A 244 7.09 12.43 -2.24
CA GLU A 244 7.40 11.61 -3.42
C GLU A 244 8.22 12.39 -4.44
N ALA A 245 7.80 13.61 -4.77
CA ALA A 245 8.51 14.47 -5.73
C ALA A 245 9.94 14.82 -5.31
N ILE A 246 10.21 14.89 -4.00
CA ILE A 246 11.56 15.10 -3.46
C ILE A 246 12.37 13.81 -3.51
N GLY A 247 11.84 12.72 -2.94
CA GLY A 247 12.56 11.46 -2.77
C GLY A 247 12.84 10.72 -4.09
N ALA A 248 11.91 10.80 -5.05
CA ALA A 248 12.03 10.15 -6.35
C ALA A 248 13.25 10.67 -7.16
N LYS A 249 13.60 11.96 -7.02
CA LYS A 249 14.81 12.52 -7.67
C LYS A 249 16.10 11.81 -7.24
N TYR A 250 16.10 11.25 -6.05
CA TYR A 250 17.24 10.50 -5.47
C TYR A 250 17.11 8.99 -5.71
N GLY A 251 16.03 8.49 -6.32
CA GLY A 251 15.79 7.06 -6.49
C GLY A 251 15.60 6.33 -5.16
N ILE A 252 15.10 7.02 -4.15
CA ILE A 252 14.80 6.44 -2.84
C ILE A 252 13.55 5.55 -2.95
N GLY A 253 13.52 4.48 -2.15
CA GLY A 253 12.36 3.59 -2.08
C GLY A 253 12.26 2.60 -3.24
N ARG A 254 13.34 2.37 -3.97
CA ARG A 254 13.43 1.32 -4.99
C ARG A 254 13.99 0.05 -4.38
N ASP A 255 13.25 -1.04 -4.49
CA ASP A 255 13.70 -2.35 -4.00
C ASP A 255 12.91 -3.48 -4.66
N MET A 256 13.28 -4.72 -4.32
CA MET A 256 12.61 -5.94 -4.71
C MET A 256 11.94 -6.57 -3.50
N HIS A 257 10.65 -6.91 -3.64
CA HIS A 257 9.93 -7.69 -2.66
C HIS A 257 9.69 -9.11 -3.15
N ILE A 258 9.90 -10.07 -2.27
CA ILE A 258 9.43 -11.44 -2.44
C ILE A 258 8.56 -11.82 -1.24
N GLY A 259 7.39 -12.40 -1.51
CA GLY A 259 6.46 -12.79 -0.46
C GLY A 259 5.47 -13.84 -0.92
N ASP A 260 4.69 -14.33 0.03
CA ASP A 260 3.62 -15.26 -0.25
C ASP A 260 2.43 -14.53 -0.87
N THR A 261 1.95 -15.04 -1.99
CA THR A 261 0.71 -14.58 -2.60
C THR A 261 -0.49 -15.21 -1.87
N ILE A 262 -1.67 -14.60 -2.01
CA ILE A 262 -2.91 -15.12 -1.44
C ILE A 262 -3.22 -16.52 -1.98
N ILE A 263 -2.83 -16.80 -3.22
CA ILE A 263 -3.04 -18.08 -3.89
C ILE A 263 -1.97 -19.15 -3.57
N GLY A 264 -1.07 -18.87 -2.61
CA GLY A 264 -0.18 -19.88 -2.04
C GLY A 264 1.15 -20.11 -2.77
N ILE A 265 1.55 -19.26 -3.70
CA ILE A 265 2.85 -19.31 -4.38
C ILE A 265 3.70 -18.10 -4.00
N LYS A 266 5.02 -18.19 -4.18
CA LYS A 266 5.90 -17.04 -4.02
C LYS A 266 5.74 -16.06 -5.19
N GLY A 267 5.47 -14.79 -4.87
CA GLY A 267 5.44 -13.69 -5.81
C GLY A 267 6.63 -12.77 -5.61
N ARG A 268 7.18 -12.26 -6.70
CA ARG A 268 8.29 -11.30 -6.68
C ARG A 268 7.91 -10.06 -7.47
N VAL A 269 8.18 -8.88 -6.94
CA VAL A 269 7.83 -7.60 -7.54
C VAL A 269 8.90 -6.56 -7.24
N GLY A 270 9.27 -5.77 -8.24
CA GLY A 270 10.00 -4.52 -8.04
C GLY A 270 9.05 -3.42 -7.61
N PHE A 271 9.54 -2.43 -6.88
CA PHE A 271 8.73 -1.28 -6.52
C PHE A 271 9.57 -0.01 -6.43
N GLU A 272 8.88 1.12 -6.57
CA GLU A 272 9.37 2.46 -6.31
C GLU A 272 8.36 3.17 -5.42
N ALA A 273 8.79 3.60 -4.23
CA ALA A 273 7.91 4.15 -3.21
C ALA A 273 8.69 5.12 -2.29
N ALA A 274 9.12 6.27 -2.83
CA ALA A 274 9.95 7.20 -2.10
C ALA A 274 9.23 7.81 -0.90
N ALA A 275 8.00 8.31 -1.08
CA ALA A 275 7.21 8.87 0.01
C ALA A 275 6.92 7.85 1.11
N PRO A 276 6.40 6.65 0.84
CA PRO A 276 6.19 5.64 1.88
C PRO A 276 7.43 5.35 2.70
N MET A 277 8.57 5.13 2.06
CA MET A 277 9.81 4.77 2.76
C MET A 277 10.33 5.90 3.64
N LEU A 278 10.30 7.15 3.16
CA LEU A 278 10.73 8.32 3.92
C LEU A 278 9.77 8.64 5.07
N ILE A 279 8.46 8.62 4.80
CA ILE A 279 7.43 8.93 5.82
C ILE A 279 7.44 7.87 6.92
N ILE A 280 7.44 6.58 6.58
CA ILE A 280 7.47 5.49 7.56
C ILE A 280 8.75 5.54 8.39
N ALA A 281 9.91 5.78 7.77
CA ALA A 281 11.17 5.84 8.51
C ALA A 281 11.21 7.02 9.49
N ALA A 282 10.75 8.20 9.06
CA ALA A 282 10.69 9.40 9.91
C ALA A 282 9.65 9.23 11.04
N HIS A 283 8.45 8.74 10.71
CA HIS A 283 7.40 8.47 11.68
C HIS A 283 7.86 7.47 12.76
N LYS A 284 8.46 6.36 12.35
CA LYS A 284 9.01 5.36 13.27
C LYS A 284 10.13 5.93 14.16
N MET A 285 10.94 6.85 13.64
CA MET A 285 11.96 7.52 14.44
C MET A 285 11.32 8.43 15.50
N LEU A 286 10.28 9.19 15.13
CA LEU A 286 9.54 10.03 16.06
C LEU A 286 8.86 9.20 17.16
N GLU A 287 8.25 8.07 16.81
CA GLU A 287 7.63 7.17 17.79
C GLU A 287 8.62 6.66 18.84
N LYS A 288 9.86 6.37 18.46
CA LYS A 288 10.91 5.95 19.43
C LYS A 288 11.19 7.01 20.48
N HIS A 289 10.93 8.29 20.18
CA HIS A 289 11.09 9.40 21.11
C HIS A 289 9.84 9.68 21.95
N THR A 290 8.65 9.30 21.47
CA THR A 290 7.37 9.75 22.04
C THR A 290 6.53 8.63 22.64
N LEU A 291 6.80 7.36 22.31
CA LEU A 291 6.09 6.20 22.86
C LEU A 291 6.89 5.48 23.93
N THR A 292 6.18 4.95 24.92
CA THR A 292 6.79 4.05 25.89
C THR A 292 7.14 2.70 25.27
N LYS A 293 8.07 1.98 25.91
CA LYS A 293 8.50 0.64 25.50
C LYS A 293 7.31 -0.28 25.17
N TRP A 294 6.30 -0.36 26.04
CA TRP A 294 5.18 -1.28 25.85
C TRP A 294 4.18 -0.81 24.80
N GLN A 295 4.00 0.51 24.63
CA GLN A 295 3.21 1.04 23.52
C GLN A 295 3.81 0.63 22.18
N THR A 296 5.13 0.80 22.00
CA THR A 296 5.83 0.39 20.77
C THR A 296 5.68 -1.10 20.51
N TYR A 297 5.91 -1.95 21.52
CA TYR A 297 5.81 -3.40 21.37
C TYR A 297 4.43 -3.87 20.92
N TRP A 298 3.38 -3.41 21.59
CA TRP A 298 2.02 -3.82 21.24
C TRP A 298 1.55 -3.27 19.90
N LYS A 299 1.88 -1.99 19.63
CA LYS A 299 1.56 -1.37 18.35
C LYS A 299 2.20 -2.14 17.19
N ASP A 300 3.48 -2.48 17.26
CA ASP A 300 4.17 -3.19 16.20
C ASP A 300 3.57 -4.59 15.95
N GLN A 301 3.08 -5.26 16.99
CA GLN A 301 2.40 -6.55 16.85
C GLN A 301 1.09 -6.41 16.06
N VAL A 302 0.20 -5.51 16.46
CA VAL A 302 -1.09 -5.33 15.78
C VAL A 302 -0.94 -4.75 14.38
N ALA A 303 0.07 -3.89 14.17
CA ALA A 303 0.39 -3.33 12.86
C ALA A 303 0.81 -4.40 11.85
N THR A 304 1.55 -5.42 12.30
CA THR A 304 1.92 -6.57 11.47
C THR A 304 0.67 -7.29 10.95
N TRP A 305 -0.32 -7.51 11.81
CA TRP A 305 -1.59 -8.11 11.44
C TRP A 305 -2.41 -7.21 10.50
N TYR A 306 -2.46 -5.89 10.77
CA TYR A 306 -3.11 -4.94 9.87
C TYR A 306 -2.58 -5.06 8.45
N GLY A 307 -1.25 -5.02 8.30
CA GLY A 307 -0.61 -5.15 6.99
C GLY A 307 -0.88 -6.48 6.30
N MET A 308 -0.95 -7.59 7.08
CA MET A 308 -1.29 -8.90 6.54
C MET A 308 -2.74 -8.96 6.05
N PHE A 309 -3.71 -8.57 6.86
CA PHE A 309 -5.11 -8.55 6.47
C PHE A 309 -5.36 -7.63 5.27
N LEU A 310 -4.73 -6.45 5.25
CA LEU A 310 -4.84 -5.53 4.13
C LEU A 310 -4.28 -6.15 2.84
N HIS A 311 -3.13 -6.82 2.90
CA HIS A 311 -2.55 -7.49 1.73
C HIS A 311 -3.44 -8.64 1.22
N GLU A 312 -4.08 -9.37 2.12
CA GLU A 312 -4.89 -10.56 1.82
C GLU A 312 -6.37 -10.26 1.55
N ALA A 313 -6.70 -9.01 1.26
CA ALA A 313 -8.08 -8.57 0.96
C ALA A 313 -9.07 -8.69 2.13
N GLN A 314 -8.59 -8.80 3.36
CA GLN A 314 -9.43 -8.96 4.56
C GLN A 314 -9.68 -7.63 5.28
N TYR A 315 -9.66 -6.52 4.58
CA TYR A 315 -9.93 -5.20 5.14
C TYR A 315 -11.31 -5.10 5.81
N LEU A 316 -12.30 -5.86 5.32
CA LEU A 316 -13.67 -5.87 5.84
C LEU A 316 -13.84 -6.71 7.11
N GLU A 317 -12.80 -7.45 7.55
CA GLU A 317 -12.84 -8.14 8.84
C GLU A 317 -13.03 -7.15 10.00
N PRO A 318 -13.97 -7.41 10.94
CA PRO A 318 -14.25 -6.50 12.05
C PRO A 318 -13.03 -6.16 12.90
N VAL A 319 -12.10 -7.10 13.10
CA VAL A 319 -10.87 -6.90 13.86
C VAL A 319 -9.98 -5.78 13.29
N MET A 320 -10.13 -5.45 12.00
CA MET A 320 -9.42 -4.32 11.41
C MET A 320 -9.79 -2.99 12.08
N ARG A 321 -11.06 -2.81 12.46
CA ARG A 321 -11.53 -1.61 13.19
C ARG A 321 -10.96 -1.55 14.60
N ASP A 322 -10.79 -2.69 15.26
CA ASP A 322 -10.16 -2.76 16.58
C ASP A 322 -8.68 -2.38 16.51
N ILE A 323 -7.97 -2.88 15.50
CA ILE A 323 -6.57 -2.55 15.26
C ILE A 323 -6.42 -1.06 14.92
N GLU A 324 -7.25 -0.52 14.05
CA GLU A 324 -7.25 0.90 13.69
C GLU A 324 -7.49 1.80 14.90
N ALA A 325 -8.41 1.44 15.78
CA ALA A 325 -8.66 2.17 17.02
C ALA A 325 -7.41 2.18 17.94
N MET A 326 -6.70 1.06 18.04
CA MET A 326 -5.47 0.97 18.79
C MET A 326 -4.33 1.79 18.15
N LEU A 327 -4.16 1.68 16.83
CA LEU A 327 -3.16 2.47 16.09
C LEU A 327 -3.42 3.97 16.28
N LEU A 328 -4.66 4.43 16.08
CA LEU A 328 -5.05 5.83 16.27
C LEU A 328 -4.78 6.30 17.70
N SER A 329 -5.17 5.50 18.70
CA SER A 329 -4.96 5.84 20.11
C SER A 329 -3.47 5.99 20.47
N SER A 330 -2.58 5.27 19.82
CA SER A 330 -1.14 5.35 20.06
C SER A 330 -0.52 6.66 19.57
N GLN A 331 -1.18 7.38 18.66
CA GLN A 331 -0.59 8.54 17.99
C GLN A 331 -0.74 9.88 18.75
N ARG A 332 -1.44 9.90 19.88
CA ARG A 332 -1.74 11.15 20.61
C ARG A 332 -0.54 12.08 20.87
N ASN A 333 0.61 11.49 21.15
CA ASN A 333 1.85 12.22 21.46
C ASN A 333 2.90 12.14 20.33
N VAL A 334 2.57 11.49 19.20
CA VAL A 334 3.50 11.36 18.06
C VAL A 334 3.45 12.67 17.26
N THR A 335 4.03 13.70 17.84
CA THR A 335 4.05 15.07 17.30
C THR A 335 5.45 15.63 17.39
N GLY A 336 5.97 16.13 16.27
CA GLY A 336 7.31 16.68 16.17
C GLY A 336 7.85 16.69 14.75
N THR A 337 9.07 17.17 14.60
CA THR A 337 9.78 17.25 13.30
C THR A 337 10.94 16.28 13.28
N VAL A 338 11.04 15.51 12.22
CA VAL A 338 12.17 14.61 11.95
C VAL A 338 12.98 15.14 10.78
N GLU A 339 14.28 15.19 10.93
CA GLU A 339 15.21 15.61 9.88
C GLU A 339 15.94 14.42 9.28
N LEU A 340 15.97 14.36 7.94
CA LEU A 340 16.67 13.38 7.15
C LEU A 340 17.68 14.06 6.22
N ILE A 341 18.74 13.35 5.86
CA ILE A 341 19.63 13.69 4.74
C ILE A 341 19.40 12.68 3.64
N LEU A 342 19.00 13.17 2.47
CA LEU A 342 18.80 12.37 1.27
C LEU A 342 20.08 12.35 0.44
N ARG A 343 20.38 11.19 -0.16
CA ARG A 343 21.47 10.98 -1.12
C ARG A 343 20.98 10.03 -2.21
N PRO A 344 21.62 9.99 -3.37
CA PRO A 344 21.25 9.00 -4.39
C PRO A 344 21.12 7.59 -3.81
N ARG A 345 19.94 7.01 -3.92
CA ARG A 345 19.54 5.67 -3.45
C ARG A 345 19.61 5.43 -1.93
N ASN A 346 19.79 6.48 -1.13
CA ASN A 346 19.91 6.33 0.33
C ASN A 346 19.40 7.55 1.09
N TYR A 347 19.09 7.36 2.37
CA TYR A 347 18.80 8.45 3.31
C TYR A 347 19.35 8.13 4.71
N THR A 348 19.58 9.15 5.50
CA THR A 348 20.01 9.04 6.90
C THR A 348 19.05 9.84 7.76
N LEU A 349 18.53 9.24 8.84
CA LEU A 349 17.79 9.93 9.88
C LEU A 349 18.79 10.70 10.76
N VAL A 350 18.60 12.01 10.91
CA VAL A 350 19.58 12.90 11.59
C VAL A 350 19.15 13.22 13.02
N GLY A 351 17.90 13.65 13.19
CA GLY A 351 17.42 14.08 14.50
C GLY A 351 15.91 14.25 14.58
N VAL A 352 15.44 14.42 15.81
CA VAL A 352 14.04 14.63 16.15
C VAL A 352 13.93 15.86 17.04
N ASP A 353 12.97 16.74 16.76
CA ASP A 353 12.53 17.79 17.68
C ASP A 353 11.05 17.57 18.01
N SER A 354 10.77 17.31 19.30
CA SER A 354 9.43 17.05 19.80
C SER A 354 9.29 17.60 21.23
N THR A 355 8.11 18.14 21.53
CA THR A 355 7.73 18.52 22.89
C THR A 355 7.37 17.31 23.76
N PHE A 356 7.10 16.15 23.14
CA PHE A 356 6.79 14.88 23.78
C PHE A 356 7.99 13.93 23.87
N ASP A 357 9.20 14.43 23.65
CA ASP A 357 10.42 13.63 23.63
C ASP A 357 10.74 13.06 25.02
N LEU A 358 10.67 11.75 25.16
CA LEU A 358 10.94 11.00 26.40
C LEU A 358 12.43 10.95 26.76
N MET A 359 13.33 11.42 25.90
CA MET A 359 14.73 11.63 26.24
C MET A 359 14.92 12.88 27.13
N LYS A 360 13.99 13.83 27.09
CA LYS A 360 13.97 15.01 27.95
C LYS A 360 13.42 14.63 29.33
N THR A 361 14.28 14.20 30.24
CA THR A 361 13.91 13.68 31.55
C THR A 361 14.74 14.30 32.67
N ASP A 362 14.14 14.50 33.86
CA ASP A 362 14.82 14.99 35.08
C ASP A 362 15.59 13.85 35.81
N PHE A 363 15.50 12.61 35.33
CA PHE A 363 16.17 11.43 35.95
C PHE A 363 17.68 11.38 35.68
N GLY A 364 18.16 12.12 34.66
CA GLY A 364 19.54 12.14 34.22
C GLY A 364 19.67 11.73 32.75
N GLU A 365 20.86 11.87 32.19
CA GLU A 365 21.19 11.52 30.84
C GLU A 365 21.71 10.08 30.74
N TYR A 366 21.55 9.44 29.60
CA TYR A 366 22.09 8.09 29.38
C TYR A 366 23.62 8.11 29.46
N GLY A 367 24.15 7.21 30.31
CA GLY A 367 25.60 7.14 30.55
C GLY A 367 26.12 8.03 31.69
N GLU A 368 25.30 8.93 32.23
CA GLU A 368 25.62 9.77 33.37
C GLU A 368 25.03 9.22 34.67
N VAL A 369 25.51 9.79 35.82
CA VAL A 369 24.98 9.43 37.14
C VAL A 369 23.53 9.91 37.25
N ASN A 370 22.60 9.01 37.37
CA ASN A 370 21.21 9.38 37.57
C ASN A 370 20.90 9.68 39.04
N LYS A 371 19.83 10.44 39.26
CA LYS A 371 19.41 10.90 40.60
C LYS A 371 18.11 10.22 41.07
N ALA A 372 17.50 9.32 40.24
CA ALA A 372 16.20 8.76 40.53
C ALA A 372 16.26 7.50 41.38
N TRP A 373 17.41 6.78 41.39
CA TRP A 373 17.59 5.56 42.17
C TRP A 373 19.05 5.40 42.66
N THR A 374 19.22 4.54 43.69
CA THR A 374 20.51 4.22 44.29
C THR A 374 21.06 2.89 43.77
N ALA A 375 22.33 2.61 44.04
CA ALA A 375 22.93 1.30 43.76
C ALA A 375 22.24 0.16 44.50
N ASP A 376 21.69 0.43 45.68
CA ASP A 376 20.97 -0.64 46.45
C ASP A 376 19.59 -0.92 45.87
N ASP A 377 18.91 0.07 45.32
CA ASP A 377 17.66 -0.13 44.55
C ASP A 377 17.91 -1.06 43.34
N VAL A 378 18.99 -0.83 42.60
CA VAL A 378 19.38 -1.67 41.45
C VAL A 378 19.72 -3.08 41.91
N LYS A 379 20.47 -3.27 42.98
CA LYS A 379 20.79 -4.60 43.55
C LYS A 379 19.52 -5.33 43.96
N GLY A 380 18.60 -4.64 44.64
CA GLY A 380 17.31 -5.21 45.05
C GLY A 380 16.47 -5.64 43.83
N PHE A 381 16.32 -4.76 42.87
CA PHE A 381 15.58 -5.03 41.63
C PHE A 381 16.14 -6.21 40.83
N THR A 382 17.44 -6.24 40.57
CA THR A 382 18.08 -7.33 39.79
C THR A 382 18.05 -8.64 40.49
N LYS A 383 18.13 -8.65 41.86
CA LYS A 383 17.96 -9.85 42.65
C LYS A 383 16.59 -10.51 42.45
N ILE A 384 15.53 -9.72 42.47
CA ILE A 384 14.15 -10.18 42.27
C ILE A 384 13.91 -10.57 40.81
N LEU A 385 14.28 -9.70 39.85
CA LEU A 385 14.10 -9.93 38.43
C LEU A 385 14.77 -11.23 37.96
N GLY A 386 15.95 -11.55 38.53
CA GLY A 386 16.67 -12.77 38.18
C GLY A 386 16.10 -14.07 38.76
N ASN A 387 15.11 -14.05 39.68
CA ASN A 387 14.68 -15.22 40.42
C ASN A 387 14.11 -16.32 39.51
N GLN A 388 13.25 -15.99 38.55
CA GLN A 388 12.65 -17.00 37.69
C GLN A 388 13.70 -17.73 36.86
N ILE A 389 14.68 -17.01 36.31
CA ILE A 389 15.77 -17.58 35.52
C ILE A 389 16.69 -18.46 36.45
N LYS A 390 16.99 -18.00 37.66
CA LYS A 390 17.75 -18.79 38.64
C LYS A 390 17.04 -20.09 38.99
N ILE A 391 15.73 -20.06 39.20
CA ILE A 391 14.93 -21.26 39.47
C ILE A 391 15.05 -22.24 38.31
N PHE A 392 14.89 -21.80 37.09
CA PHE A 392 15.03 -22.63 35.88
C PHE A 392 16.39 -23.35 35.86
N TYR A 393 17.50 -22.60 35.98
CA TYR A 393 18.82 -23.19 35.98
C TYR A 393 19.09 -24.14 37.15
N ASN A 394 18.53 -23.86 38.34
CA ASN A 394 18.68 -24.74 39.51
C ASN A 394 17.94 -26.08 39.33
N VAL A 395 16.74 -26.04 38.73
CA VAL A 395 16.00 -27.26 38.36
C VAL A 395 16.78 -28.08 37.33
N GLN A 396 17.32 -27.43 36.30
CA GLN A 396 18.13 -28.12 35.29
C GLN A 396 19.38 -28.79 35.87
N LYS A 397 20.07 -28.15 36.84
CA LYS A 397 21.23 -28.74 37.52
C LYS A 397 20.87 -29.96 38.36
N ARG A 398 19.69 -29.96 39.01
CA ARG A 398 19.22 -31.11 39.80
C ARG A 398 18.94 -32.33 38.93
N ASN A 399 18.41 -32.12 37.72
CA ASN A 399 18.03 -33.21 36.82
C ASN A 399 19.19 -33.72 35.94
N LYS A 400 20.38 -33.11 36.00
CA LYS A 400 21.60 -33.58 35.34
C LYS A 400 22.48 -34.49 36.26
N LYS A 401 22.05 -34.69 37.49
CA LYS A 401 22.63 -35.67 38.42
C LYS A 401 21.79 -36.94 38.41
#